data_e4c7a2a9f4ec8a925bbcc13b5ddc029e
#
_entry.id   e4c7a2a9f4ec8a925bbcc13b5ddc029e
#
_cell.length_a   1.000
_cell.length_b   1.000
_cell.length_c   1.000
_cell.angle_alpha   90.00
_cell.angle_beta   90.00
_cell.angle_gamma   90.00
#
_symmetry.space_group_name_H-M   'P 1'
#
loop_
_entity.id
_entity.type
_entity.pdbx_description
1 polymer ?
#
loop_
_entity_poly.entity_id
_entity_poly.type
_entity_poly.pdbx_seq_one_letter_code
_entity_poly.pdbx_strand_id
1 'polypeptide(L)'
;MVDAKYRFIWASCGDPGNSHDSTIFKSTKLWEDMTGGEIIPQIGKDIRGVTVSPLVLGDSAFPFKPWIMKPFISAVLTPMQSNFNYRLSRARMVVECAYGQLKGPLRILLRKCESTPVELRSACLACIVLHNICIARGESLNGKLDLTIDPNSNEMRDRETIRRLLKITECERIPAEKVFETTIL
;
A
#
# COMPACT_ATOMS: atom_id res chain seq x y z
N MET A 1 5.35 -1.12 -3.51
CA MET A 1 5.21 0.07 -2.65
C MET A 1 4.34 1.10 -3.34
N VAL A 2 3.57 1.88 -2.59
CA VAL A 2 2.60 2.85 -3.12
C VAL A 2 2.79 4.17 -2.38
N ASP A 3 2.71 5.28 -3.10
CA ASP A 3 2.74 6.63 -2.49
C ASP A 3 1.35 7.10 -2.03
N ALA A 4 1.31 8.23 -1.35
CA ALA A 4 0.07 8.83 -0.85
C ALA A 4 -0.95 9.20 -1.95
N LYS A 5 -0.52 9.28 -3.19
CA LYS A 5 -1.35 9.57 -4.37
C LYS A 5 -1.79 8.31 -5.11
N TYR A 6 -1.69 7.13 -4.48
CA TYR A 6 -2.04 5.82 -5.04
C TYR A 6 -1.16 5.36 -6.20
N ARG A 7 0.00 5.99 -6.45
CA ARG A 7 0.93 5.57 -7.50
C ARG A 7 1.82 4.45 -6.98
N PHE A 8 2.05 3.45 -7.80
CA PHE A 8 3.02 2.40 -7.53
C PHE A 8 4.42 2.93 -7.82
N ILE A 9 5.21 3.12 -6.77
CA ILE A 9 6.61 3.57 -6.86
C ILE A 9 7.59 2.41 -7.00
N TRP A 10 7.15 1.21 -6.59
CA TRP A 10 7.91 -0.03 -6.77
C TRP A 10 6.97 -1.24 -6.74
N ALA A 11 7.28 -2.25 -7.56
CA ALA A 11 6.55 -3.52 -7.58
C ALA A 11 7.49 -4.68 -7.91
N SER A 12 7.26 -5.83 -7.29
CA SER A 12 7.82 -7.12 -7.68
C SER A 12 6.68 -8.03 -8.18
N CYS A 13 6.95 -8.77 -9.24
CA CYS A 13 6.02 -9.73 -9.81
C CYS A 13 6.78 -10.98 -10.21
N GLY A 14 6.19 -12.16 -10.00
CA GLY A 14 6.74 -13.45 -10.42
C GLY A 14 7.08 -14.39 -9.28
N ASP A 15 6.84 -13.97 -8.06
CA ASP A 15 6.99 -14.83 -6.88
C ASP A 15 5.77 -15.74 -6.70
N PRO A 16 5.91 -16.94 -6.10
CA PRO A 16 4.80 -17.82 -5.82
C PRO A 16 3.75 -17.15 -4.92
N GLY A 17 2.47 -17.26 -5.27
CA GLY A 17 1.37 -16.58 -4.56
C GLY A 17 1.13 -17.06 -3.12
N ASN A 18 1.78 -18.14 -2.68
CA ASN A 18 1.76 -18.65 -1.31
C ASN A 18 2.93 -18.13 -0.44
N SER A 19 3.81 -17.31 -1.00
CA SER A 19 4.91 -16.71 -0.27
C SER A 19 4.45 -15.48 0.51
N HIS A 20 4.96 -15.30 1.73
CA HIS A 20 4.67 -14.11 2.51
C HIS A 20 5.35 -12.87 1.93
N ASP A 21 4.62 -11.77 1.84
CA ASP A 21 5.10 -10.49 1.30
C ASP A 21 6.42 -10.03 1.91
N SER A 22 6.60 -10.23 3.22
CA SER A 22 7.84 -9.87 3.91
C SER A 22 9.03 -10.74 3.48
N THR A 23 8.80 -12.00 3.09
CA THR A 23 9.85 -12.89 2.58
C THR A 23 10.23 -12.51 1.17
N ILE A 24 9.24 -12.26 0.31
CA ILE A 24 9.45 -11.78 -1.05
C ILE A 24 10.24 -10.47 -1.02
N PHE A 25 9.81 -9.52 -0.19
CA PHE A 25 10.47 -8.22 -0.08
C PHE A 25 11.95 -8.34 0.32
N LYS A 26 12.29 -9.22 1.27
CA LYS A 26 13.67 -9.46 1.69
C LYS A 26 14.58 -10.04 0.61
N SER A 27 14.01 -10.74 -0.38
CA SER A 27 14.77 -11.30 -1.50
C SER A 27 14.99 -10.32 -2.66
N THR A 28 14.47 -9.10 -2.54
CA THR A 28 14.58 -8.10 -3.60
C THR A 28 15.83 -7.23 -3.47
N LYS A 29 16.32 -6.76 -4.61
CA LYS A 29 17.40 -5.77 -4.63
C LYS A 29 17.02 -4.49 -3.89
N LEU A 30 15.75 -4.09 -3.92
CA LEU A 30 15.28 -2.93 -3.15
C LEU A 30 15.55 -3.08 -1.64
N TRP A 31 15.36 -4.28 -1.09
CA TRP A 31 15.69 -4.55 0.31
C TRP A 31 17.18 -4.38 0.60
N GLU A 32 18.04 -4.89 -0.28
CA GLU A 32 19.49 -4.75 -0.16
C GLU A 32 19.91 -3.28 -0.18
N ASP A 33 19.45 -2.53 -1.19
CA ASP A 33 19.75 -1.12 -1.39
C ASP A 33 19.24 -0.24 -0.22
N MET A 34 18.04 -0.52 0.29
CA MET A 34 17.50 0.16 1.49
C MET A 34 18.28 -0.19 2.76
N THR A 35 18.72 -1.44 2.90
CA THR A 35 19.50 -1.88 4.06
C THR A 35 20.92 -1.34 4.00
N GLY A 36 21.50 -1.21 2.81
CA GLY A 36 22.79 -0.58 2.57
C GLY A 36 22.78 0.95 2.73
N GLY A 37 21.58 1.57 2.80
CA GLY A 37 21.43 3.01 2.93
C GLY A 37 21.59 3.79 1.62
N GLU A 38 21.62 3.09 0.47
CA GLU A 38 21.83 3.70 -0.84
C GLU A 38 20.62 4.49 -1.35
N ILE A 39 19.41 4.04 -1.02
CA ILE A 39 18.15 4.61 -1.55
C ILE A 39 17.47 5.54 -0.56
N ILE A 40 17.67 5.36 0.75
CA ILE A 40 17.01 6.19 1.75
C ILE A 40 17.72 7.56 1.82
N PRO A 41 17.03 8.65 1.44
CA PRO A 41 17.65 9.96 1.54
C PRO A 41 18.08 10.26 2.97
N GLN A 42 19.28 10.80 3.12
CA GLN A 42 19.80 11.28 4.40
C GLN A 42 19.11 12.58 4.85
N ILE A 43 18.06 13.01 4.14
CA ILE A 43 17.31 14.24 4.41
C ILE A 43 16.20 13.89 5.39
N GLY A 44 16.40 14.23 6.65
CA GLY A 44 15.36 14.15 7.68
C GLY A 44 14.50 15.42 7.74
N LYS A 45 13.24 15.28 8.11
CA LYS A 45 12.37 16.39 8.48
C LYS A 45 12.36 16.54 9.99
N ASP A 46 12.59 17.75 10.49
CA ASP A 46 12.41 18.02 11.91
C ASP A 46 10.93 18.01 12.28
N ILE A 47 10.57 17.15 13.22
CA ILE A 47 9.24 17.05 13.78
C ILE A 47 9.34 17.23 15.29
N ARG A 48 9.01 18.44 15.75
CA ARG A 48 9.06 18.80 17.19
C ARG A 48 10.42 18.53 17.83
N GLY A 49 11.51 18.91 17.15
CA GLY A 49 12.88 18.74 17.63
C GLY A 49 13.47 17.34 17.43
N VAL A 50 12.76 16.45 16.72
CA VAL A 50 13.26 15.13 16.35
C VAL A 50 13.40 15.06 14.84
N THR A 51 14.60 14.80 14.35
CA THR A 51 14.84 14.57 12.92
C THR A 51 14.37 13.18 12.53
N VAL A 52 13.34 13.12 11.70
CA VAL A 52 12.77 11.86 11.21
C VAL A 52 13.14 11.68 9.74
N SER A 53 13.83 10.60 9.44
CA SER A 53 14.15 10.20 8.07
C SER A 53 12.92 9.60 7.37
N PRO A 54 12.92 9.52 6.03
CA PRO A 54 11.89 8.81 5.28
C PRO A 54 11.71 7.37 5.77
N LEU A 55 10.44 6.93 5.89
CA LEU A 55 10.07 5.63 6.42
C LEU A 55 9.12 4.90 5.47
N VAL A 56 9.22 3.59 5.42
CA VAL A 56 8.23 2.71 4.77
C VAL A 56 7.26 2.20 5.83
N LEU A 57 5.97 2.22 5.51
CA LEU A 57 4.94 1.67 6.40
C LEU A 57 4.74 0.19 6.08
N GLY A 58 5.08 -0.67 7.02
CA GLY A 58 4.90 -2.12 6.92
C GLY A 58 3.79 -2.64 7.85
N ASP A 59 3.36 -3.89 7.63
CA ASP A 59 2.52 -4.60 8.59
C ASP A 59 3.34 -5.29 9.67
N SER A 60 2.67 -6.04 10.54
CA SER A 60 3.33 -6.74 11.64
C SER A 60 4.32 -7.81 11.19
N ALA A 61 4.16 -8.37 9.99
CA ALA A 61 4.99 -9.44 9.45
C ALA A 61 6.35 -8.95 8.95
N PHE A 62 6.48 -7.65 8.66
CA PHE A 62 7.77 -7.10 8.24
C PHE A 62 8.78 -7.04 9.39
N PRO A 63 10.09 -7.22 9.11
CA PRO A 63 11.12 -7.10 10.12
C PRO A 63 11.23 -5.66 10.66
N PHE A 64 11.71 -5.53 11.88
CA PHE A 64 11.99 -4.21 12.44
C PHE A 64 13.29 -3.65 11.84
N LYS A 65 13.19 -2.48 11.23
CA LYS A 65 14.33 -1.75 10.64
C LYS A 65 14.17 -0.24 10.92
N PRO A 66 15.25 0.52 10.98
CA PRO A 66 15.18 1.97 11.23
C PRO A 66 14.33 2.73 10.22
N TRP A 67 14.16 2.19 9.00
CA TRP A 67 13.41 2.74 7.90
C TRP A 67 12.05 2.05 7.65
N ILE A 68 11.63 1.11 8.53
CA ILE A 68 10.30 0.47 8.49
C ILE A 68 9.52 0.82 9.75
N MET A 69 8.40 1.51 9.58
CA MET A 69 7.44 1.74 10.64
C MET A 69 6.38 0.64 10.61
N LYS A 70 6.22 -0.08 11.72
CA LYS A 70 5.29 -1.20 11.87
C LYS A 70 4.47 -1.07 13.15
N PRO A 71 3.30 -1.76 13.24
CA PRO A 71 2.48 -1.70 14.46
C PRO A 71 3.17 -2.36 15.66
N PHE A 72 2.81 -1.90 16.84
CA PHE A 72 3.13 -2.58 18.09
C PHE A 72 2.38 -3.91 18.15
N ILE A 73 3.10 -4.97 18.51
CA ILE A 73 2.57 -6.31 18.68
C ILE A 73 2.60 -6.63 20.18
N SER A 74 1.45 -6.55 20.84
CA SER A 74 1.31 -6.88 22.25
C SER A 74 -0.11 -7.37 22.51
N ALA A 75 -0.27 -8.31 23.44
CA ALA A 75 -1.59 -8.72 23.90
C ALA A 75 -2.33 -7.59 24.64
N VAL A 76 -1.58 -6.70 25.29
CA VAL A 76 -2.10 -5.51 25.97
C VAL A 76 -1.37 -4.28 25.44
N LEU A 77 -2.09 -3.42 24.76
CA LEU A 77 -1.57 -2.16 24.22
C LEU A 77 -1.93 -1.00 25.15
N THR A 78 -1.01 -0.09 25.35
CA THR A 78 -1.32 1.19 25.99
C THR A 78 -2.24 2.02 25.09
N PRO A 79 -3.01 2.99 25.61
CA PRO A 79 -3.84 3.88 24.79
C PRO A 79 -3.06 4.59 23.68
N MET A 80 -1.80 5.00 23.95
CA MET A 80 -0.94 5.62 22.96
C MET A 80 -0.55 4.64 21.83
N GLN A 81 -0.17 3.41 22.18
CA GLN A 81 0.18 2.38 21.20
C GLN A 81 -1.04 1.98 20.35
N SER A 82 -2.21 1.88 20.96
CA SER A 82 -3.46 1.60 20.26
C SER A 82 -3.79 2.71 19.25
N ASN A 83 -3.68 3.98 19.65
CA ASN A 83 -3.88 5.12 18.75
C ASN A 83 -2.84 5.16 17.63
N PHE A 84 -1.58 4.86 17.92
CA PHE A 84 -0.53 4.75 16.91
C PHE A 84 -0.87 3.65 15.88
N ASN A 85 -1.21 2.45 16.35
CA ASN A 85 -1.59 1.33 15.47
C ASN A 85 -2.80 1.67 14.61
N TYR A 86 -3.80 2.33 15.16
CA TYR A 86 -4.96 2.80 14.42
C TYR A 86 -4.58 3.78 13.29
N ARG A 87 -3.75 4.77 13.60
CA ARG A 87 -3.28 5.75 12.60
C ARG A 87 -2.41 5.09 11.52
N LEU A 88 -1.52 4.20 11.91
CA LEU A 88 -0.67 3.45 10.99
C LEU A 88 -1.51 2.56 10.05
N SER A 89 -2.50 1.86 10.58
CA SER A 89 -3.44 1.04 9.79
C SER A 89 -4.18 1.90 8.76
N ARG A 90 -4.69 3.07 9.17
CA ARG A 90 -5.35 4.00 8.25
C ARG A 90 -4.41 4.49 7.14
N ALA A 91 -3.16 4.82 7.48
CA ALA A 91 -2.19 5.23 6.49
C ALA A 91 -1.89 4.11 5.47
N ARG A 92 -1.83 2.86 5.92
CA ARG A 92 -1.61 1.69 5.06
C ARG A 92 -2.79 1.35 4.14
N MET A 93 -4.02 1.80 4.45
CA MET A 93 -5.18 1.60 3.56
C MET A 93 -4.97 2.17 2.15
N VAL A 94 -4.03 3.09 1.97
CA VAL A 94 -3.66 3.62 0.65
C VAL A 94 -3.24 2.51 -0.31
N VAL A 95 -2.52 1.49 0.17
CA VAL A 95 -2.08 0.34 -0.65
C VAL A 95 -3.29 -0.46 -1.14
N GLU A 96 -4.24 -0.75 -0.25
CA GLU A 96 -5.46 -1.48 -0.61
C GLU A 96 -6.31 -0.68 -1.61
N CYS A 97 -6.42 0.64 -1.40
CA CYS A 97 -7.10 1.53 -2.34
C CYS A 97 -6.42 1.53 -3.72
N ALA A 98 -5.08 1.61 -3.76
CA ALA A 98 -4.35 1.58 -5.02
C ALA A 98 -4.56 0.26 -5.78
N TYR A 99 -4.54 -0.88 -5.08
CA TYR A 99 -4.85 -2.17 -5.70
C TYR A 99 -6.30 -2.27 -6.18
N GLY A 100 -7.27 -1.72 -5.45
CA GLY A 100 -8.65 -1.63 -5.89
C GLY A 100 -8.79 -0.81 -7.18
N GLN A 101 -8.15 0.34 -7.23
CA GLN A 101 -8.12 1.21 -8.41
C GLN A 101 -7.34 0.60 -9.59
N LEU A 102 -6.31 -0.21 -9.33
CA LEU A 102 -5.58 -0.94 -10.36
C LEU A 102 -6.44 -2.07 -10.96
N LYS A 103 -7.02 -2.92 -10.11
CA LYS A 103 -7.74 -4.13 -10.54
C LYS A 103 -9.12 -3.84 -11.12
N GLY A 104 -9.77 -2.78 -10.67
CA GLY A 104 -11.12 -2.43 -11.11
C GLY A 104 -11.22 -2.17 -12.62
N PRO A 105 -10.47 -1.21 -13.17
CA PRO A 105 -10.43 -0.97 -14.61
C PRO A 105 -9.72 -2.07 -15.39
N LEU A 106 -8.61 -2.58 -14.85
CA LEU A 106 -7.73 -3.53 -15.52
C LEU A 106 -8.09 -4.97 -15.13
N ARG A 107 -9.31 -5.39 -15.48
CA ARG A 107 -9.89 -6.68 -15.10
C ARG A 107 -9.10 -7.91 -15.54
N ILE A 108 -8.12 -7.76 -16.41
CA ILE A 108 -7.18 -8.83 -16.76
C ILE A 108 -6.48 -9.40 -15.52
N LEU A 109 -6.24 -8.55 -14.52
CA LEU A 109 -5.62 -8.94 -13.24
C LEU A 109 -6.54 -9.76 -12.32
N LEU A 110 -7.84 -9.86 -12.64
CA LEU A 110 -8.85 -10.63 -11.90
C LEU A 110 -9.20 -11.95 -12.59
N ARG A 111 -8.74 -12.16 -13.80
CA ARG A 111 -9.04 -13.38 -14.57
C ARG A 111 -8.06 -14.49 -14.22
N LYS A 112 -8.53 -15.74 -14.34
CA LYS A 112 -7.63 -16.89 -14.36
C LYS A 112 -6.61 -16.71 -15.48
N CYS A 113 -5.35 -16.80 -15.13
CA CYS A 113 -4.27 -16.63 -16.09
C CYS A 113 -3.90 -17.97 -16.70
N GLU A 114 -3.91 -18.04 -18.02
CA GLU A 114 -3.46 -19.19 -18.82
C GLU A 114 -2.12 -18.90 -19.51
N SER A 115 -1.56 -17.71 -19.26
CA SER A 115 -0.28 -17.24 -19.82
C SER A 115 0.91 -17.79 -19.04
N THR A 116 2.07 -17.76 -19.67
CA THR A 116 3.33 -18.10 -18.99
C THR A 116 3.65 -17.10 -17.87
N PRO A 117 4.43 -17.49 -16.84
CA PRO A 117 4.83 -16.58 -15.77
C PRO A 117 5.53 -15.31 -16.27
N VAL A 118 6.29 -15.38 -17.35
CA VAL A 118 6.98 -14.23 -17.95
C VAL A 118 5.99 -13.24 -18.56
N GLU A 119 5.02 -13.75 -19.32
CA GLU A 119 3.97 -12.91 -19.93
C GLU A 119 3.09 -12.26 -18.85
N LEU A 120 2.74 -13.02 -17.82
CA LEU A 120 1.97 -12.51 -16.68
C LEU A 120 2.71 -11.37 -15.97
N ARG A 121 4.00 -11.54 -15.70
CA ARG A 121 4.84 -10.49 -15.13
C ARG A 121 4.81 -9.22 -15.98
N SER A 122 5.02 -9.36 -17.28
CA SER A 122 5.00 -8.22 -18.22
C SER A 122 3.64 -7.52 -18.24
N ALA A 123 2.54 -8.29 -18.25
CA ALA A 123 1.18 -7.75 -18.19
C ALA A 123 0.91 -7.01 -16.87
N CYS A 124 1.32 -7.56 -15.73
CA CYS A 124 1.18 -6.88 -14.43
C CYS A 124 1.94 -5.55 -14.38
N LEU A 125 3.18 -5.52 -14.86
CA LEU A 125 3.97 -4.30 -14.91
C LEU A 125 3.37 -3.26 -15.86
N ALA A 126 2.88 -3.68 -17.03
CA ALA A 126 2.17 -2.80 -17.95
C ALA A 126 0.91 -2.19 -17.31
N CYS A 127 0.14 -2.98 -16.58
CA CYS A 127 -1.03 -2.50 -15.84
C CYS A 127 -0.66 -1.45 -14.78
N ILE A 128 0.43 -1.64 -14.06
CA ILE A 128 0.94 -0.70 -13.08
C ILE A 128 1.37 0.63 -13.74
N VAL A 129 2.06 0.56 -14.86
CA VAL A 129 2.45 1.76 -15.62
C VAL A 129 1.23 2.53 -16.11
N LEU A 130 0.24 1.84 -16.69
CA LEU A 130 -1.01 2.45 -17.15
C LEU A 130 -1.77 3.11 -15.98
N HIS A 131 -1.87 2.43 -14.85
CA HIS A 131 -2.48 2.99 -13.65
C HIS A 131 -1.78 4.31 -13.22
N ASN A 132 -0.45 4.31 -13.16
CA ASN A 132 0.30 5.50 -12.81
C ASN A 132 0.10 6.66 -13.79
N ILE A 133 -0.03 6.35 -15.09
CA ILE A 133 -0.34 7.35 -16.12
C ILE A 133 -1.72 7.95 -15.89
N CYS A 134 -2.75 7.13 -15.62
CA CYS A 134 -4.09 7.63 -15.33
C CYS A 134 -4.11 8.53 -14.09
N ILE A 135 -3.44 8.12 -13.01
CA ILE A 135 -3.30 8.94 -11.80
C ILE A 135 -2.60 10.27 -12.10
N ALA A 136 -1.50 10.24 -12.88
CA ALA A 136 -0.75 11.46 -13.23
C ALA A 136 -1.57 12.44 -14.08
N ARG A 137 -2.49 11.94 -14.89
CA ARG A 137 -3.41 12.75 -15.70
C ARG A 137 -4.64 13.26 -14.94
N GLY A 138 -4.80 12.86 -13.68
CA GLY A 138 -5.95 13.23 -12.87
C GLY A 138 -7.27 12.59 -13.36
N GLU A 139 -7.18 11.49 -14.10
CA GLU A 139 -8.37 10.77 -14.56
C GLU A 139 -9.08 10.16 -13.35
N SER A 140 -10.32 10.62 -13.11
CA SER A 140 -11.13 10.07 -12.03
C SER A 140 -11.64 8.68 -12.42
N LEU A 141 -11.33 7.69 -11.59
CA LEU A 141 -11.93 6.37 -11.73
C LEU A 141 -13.43 6.45 -11.40
N ASN A 142 -14.25 5.78 -12.22
CA ASN A 142 -15.63 5.53 -11.85
C ASN A 142 -15.63 4.79 -10.51
N GLY A 143 -16.34 5.30 -9.50
CA GLY A 143 -16.39 4.71 -8.15
C GLY A 143 -16.79 3.23 -8.13
N LYS A 144 -17.57 2.77 -9.11
CA LYS A 144 -17.91 1.34 -9.29
C LYS A 144 -16.72 0.46 -9.69
N LEU A 145 -15.63 1.07 -10.16
CA LEU A 145 -14.39 0.37 -10.54
C LEU A 145 -13.35 0.37 -9.41
N ASP A 146 -13.58 1.11 -8.32
CA ASP A 146 -12.75 1.06 -7.12
C ASP A 146 -13.15 -0.15 -6.28
N LEU A 147 -12.51 -1.29 -6.54
CA LEU A 147 -12.84 -2.56 -5.92
C LEU A 147 -12.15 -2.76 -4.57
N THR A 148 -12.83 -3.47 -3.68
CA THR A 148 -12.29 -3.92 -2.40
C THR A 148 -12.90 -5.28 -2.03
N ILE A 149 -12.30 -5.99 -1.07
CA ILE A 149 -12.85 -7.25 -0.56
C ILE A 149 -13.93 -6.93 0.46
N ASP A 150 -15.11 -7.52 0.27
CA ASP A 150 -16.19 -7.47 1.24
C ASP A 150 -15.80 -8.35 2.45
N PRO A 151 -15.67 -7.79 3.67
CA PRO A 151 -15.23 -8.57 4.82
C PRO A 151 -16.22 -9.65 5.25
N ASN A 152 -17.49 -9.56 4.82
CA ASN A 152 -18.52 -10.54 5.18
C ASN A 152 -18.60 -11.70 4.20
N SER A 153 -18.43 -11.43 2.89
CA SER A 153 -18.54 -12.46 1.85
C SER A 153 -17.21 -12.89 1.24
N ASN A 154 -16.12 -12.17 1.55
CA ASN A 154 -14.80 -12.34 0.94
C ASN A 154 -14.79 -12.21 -0.60
N GLU A 155 -15.80 -11.52 -1.15
CA GLU A 155 -15.92 -11.25 -2.57
C GLU A 155 -15.42 -9.85 -2.91
N MET A 156 -15.00 -9.68 -4.16
CA MET A 156 -14.63 -8.36 -4.68
C MET A 156 -15.90 -7.57 -5.02
N ARG A 157 -16.08 -6.43 -4.36
CA ARG A 157 -17.18 -5.47 -4.61
C ARG A 157 -16.64 -4.06 -4.75
N ASP A 158 -17.45 -3.17 -5.33
CA ASP A 158 -17.09 -1.76 -5.35
C ASP A 158 -17.06 -1.19 -3.92
N ARG A 159 -16.08 -0.33 -3.66
CA ARG A 159 -15.81 0.22 -2.33
C ARG A 159 -16.97 1.05 -1.79
N GLU A 160 -17.71 1.72 -2.68
CA GLU A 160 -18.85 2.52 -2.27
C GLU A 160 -19.98 1.63 -1.73
N THR A 161 -20.27 0.52 -2.41
CA THR A 161 -21.25 -0.48 -1.96
C THR A 161 -20.86 -1.04 -0.59
N ILE A 162 -19.59 -1.41 -0.38
CA ILE A 162 -19.11 -1.89 0.91
C ILE A 162 -19.30 -0.83 2.00
N ARG A 163 -18.95 0.42 1.75
CA ARG A 163 -19.14 1.53 2.71
C ARG A 163 -20.60 1.70 3.09
N ARG A 164 -21.53 1.61 2.13
CA ARG A 164 -22.96 1.68 2.40
C ARG A 164 -23.45 0.53 3.26
N LEU A 165 -23.03 -0.71 2.92
CA LEU A 165 -23.42 -1.93 3.63
C LEU A 165 -22.94 -1.94 5.08
N LEU A 166 -21.70 -1.52 5.31
CA LEU A 166 -21.09 -1.49 6.65
C LEU A 166 -21.49 -0.26 7.47
N LYS A 167 -22.31 0.66 6.90
CA LYS A 167 -22.65 1.95 7.54
C LYS A 167 -21.39 2.69 8.05
N ILE A 168 -20.28 2.51 7.37
CA ILE A 168 -19.07 3.25 7.65
C ILE A 168 -19.35 4.68 7.19
N THR A 169 -19.87 5.51 8.10
CA THR A 169 -19.89 6.95 7.93
C THR A 169 -18.49 7.39 7.52
N GLU A 170 -18.39 8.31 6.59
CA GLU A 170 -17.14 8.96 6.23
C GLU A 170 -16.46 9.47 7.50
N CYS A 171 -15.65 8.60 8.09
CA CYS A 171 -14.77 9.02 9.15
C CYS A 171 -13.82 10.00 8.46
N GLU A 172 -13.88 11.26 8.90
CA GLU A 172 -13.16 12.40 8.38
C GLU A 172 -11.85 11.98 7.72
N ARG A 173 -11.81 12.08 6.39
CA ARG A 173 -10.56 11.94 5.66
C ARG A 173 -9.66 13.03 6.19
N ILE A 174 -8.77 12.68 7.09
CA ILE A 174 -7.55 13.49 7.22
C ILE A 174 -6.96 13.44 5.81
N PRO A 175 -6.86 14.57 5.10
CA PRO A 175 -6.31 14.56 3.75
C PRO A 175 -5.01 13.78 3.79
N ALA A 176 -4.83 12.83 2.87
CA ALA A 176 -3.62 12.03 2.80
C ALA A 176 -2.36 12.93 2.84
N GLU A 177 -2.45 14.12 2.28
CA GLU A 177 -1.45 15.19 2.34
C GLU A 177 -1.00 15.55 3.76
N LYS A 178 -1.91 15.66 4.74
CA LYS A 178 -1.51 16.01 6.11
C LYS A 178 -0.86 14.86 6.89
N VAL A 179 -1.13 13.62 6.51
CA VAL A 179 -0.49 12.45 7.13
C VAL A 179 0.88 12.17 6.49
N PHE A 180 1.04 12.57 5.21
CA PHE A 180 2.17 12.22 4.36
C PHE A 180 3.10 13.38 3.99
N GLU A 181 2.88 14.59 4.49
CA GLU A 181 3.95 15.62 4.47
C GLU A 181 5.20 15.16 5.22
N THR A 182 5.07 14.04 5.94
CA THR A 182 6.16 13.41 6.66
C THR A 182 6.38 12.03 6.05
N THR A 183 6.89 11.97 4.83
CA THR A 183 7.54 10.76 4.40
C THR A 183 6.72 9.76 3.58
N ILE A 184 6.93 9.74 2.30
CA ILE A 184 7.20 8.47 1.62
C ILE A 184 7.98 8.79 0.35
N LEU A 185 9.21 8.30 0.29
CA LEU A 185 9.86 8.02 -0.98
C LEU A 185 9.27 6.78 -1.59
#